data_f18b5658b13e51a3ffeb8e34c0352fa0
#
_entry.id   f18b5658b13e51a3ffeb8e34c0352fa0
#
_cell.length_a   1.000
_cell.length_b   1.000
_cell.length_c   1.000
_cell.angle_alpha   90.00
_cell.angle_beta   90.00
_cell.angle_gamma   90.00
#
_symmetry.space_group_name_H-M   'P 1'
#
loop_
_entity.id
_entity.type
_entity.pdbx_description
1 polymer ?
#
loop_
_entity_poly.entity_id
_entity_poly.type
_entity_poly.pdbx_seq_one_letter_code
_entity_poly.pdbx_strand_id
1 'polypeptide(L)'
;MKWENIILCTALLTAITTACKKGSSGGNQPPPVGKKVIVTTFAGDGTDAYLDGPLLSAQFHTPIDIAISSDGILYVADYNGRRIRKISGGQVSVLAGDGNFGSRDGAGDTAQFVDPYRIEAAPEGNIFVMDQADSRVRRITASGIVSTYAGTGVAGFKDGDVSVALFREGMGGIAVGSQGDIYVDDTNNGRIRKISAAGQVSTFAGKASKGFVDGDTSVAEFLNPNAILFDKQGNMYVADNGNYCIRKITPAGKVSRFTGTATVGTADGGPGIAQFHYIYDMVLDKDGNLLLSDGDRIRKVTPSGEVSTIAGSTTGYADGDGPEAKFNYPAGLAIDTDGNLYVADAMNNRVRKISFK
;
A
#
# COMPACT_ATOMS: atom_id res chain seq x y z
N MET A 1 -27.04 18.99 69.25
CA MET A 1 -26.64 18.29 70.50
C MET A 1 -25.37 17.54 70.18
N LYS A 2 -24.19 18.08 70.61
CA LYS A 2 -23.21 17.48 71.55
C LYS A 2 -22.57 16.19 70.98
N TRP A 3 -21.31 15.90 70.94
CA TRP A 3 -20.08 16.51 71.51
C TRP A 3 -18.88 15.87 70.86
N GLU A 4 -17.78 16.61 70.76
CA GLU A 4 -16.38 16.29 70.43
C GLU A 4 -15.83 15.10 71.21
N ASN A 5 -14.77 14.47 70.62
CA ASN A 5 -13.55 14.14 71.41
C ASN A 5 -12.34 13.99 70.44
N ILE A 6 -11.38 14.84 70.74
CA ILE A 6 -9.99 14.88 70.25
C ILE A 6 -9.21 13.86 71.13
N ILE A 7 -8.37 13.04 70.43
CA ILE A 7 -7.22 12.42 71.14
C ILE A 7 -5.97 12.66 70.34
N LEU A 8 -5.13 13.50 70.90
CA LEU A 8 -3.73 13.76 70.62
C LEU A 8 -2.89 12.55 70.97
N CYS A 9 -1.99 12.05 70.10
CA CYS A 9 -0.91 11.19 70.56
C CYS A 9 0.38 11.61 69.89
N THR A 10 1.28 11.96 70.68
CA THR A 10 2.59 12.57 70.55
C THR A 10 3.62 11.67 69.89
N ALA A 11 4.55 12.31 69.22
CA ALA A 11 5.73 11.84 68.52
C ALA A 11 6.66 10.90 69.27
N LEU A 12 7.28 10.00 68.50
CA LEU A 12 8.62 9.50 68.84
C LEU A 12 9.46 9.45 67.59
N LEU A 13 10.42 10.36 67.49
CA LEU A 13 11.44 10.39 66.43
C LEU A 13 12.52 9.36 66.74
N THR A 14 12.67 8.33 65.93
CA THR A 14 13.90 7.53 65.93
C THR A 14 14.58 7.72 64.57
N ALA A 15 15.71 8.39 64.59
CA ALA A 15 16.60 8.56 63.43
C ALA A 15 17.29 7.23 63.14
N ILE A 16 17.01 6.67 61.95
CA ILE A 16 17.81 5.58 61.38
C ILE A 16 18.62 6.19 60.23
N THR A 17 19.92 6.37 60.44
CA THR A 17 20.89 6.71 59.40
C THR A 17 21.12 5.50 58.50
N THR A 18 20.52 5.49 57.33
CA THR A 18 20.87 4.51 56.28
C THR A 18 21.77 5.16 55.28
N ALA A 19 22.99 4.64 55.15
CA ALA A 19 24.02 5.11 54.23
C ALA A 19 23.52 5.01 52.77
N CYS A 20 23.48 6.13 52.09
CA CYS A 20 23.30 6.17 50.64
C CYS A 20 24.51 5.54 49.97
N LYS A 21 24.36 4.33 49.42
CA LYS A 21 25.23 3.85 48.35
C LYS A 21 24.99 4.71 47.12
N LYS A 22 26.02 5.41 46.65
CA LYS A 22 26.08 6.05 45.33
C LYS A 22 25.81 4.97 44.27
N GLY A 23 24.57 4.90 43.76
CA GLY A 23 24.25 4.22 42.55
C GLY A 23 24.88 4.98 41.37
N SER A 24 25.67 4.28 40.58
CA SER A 24 26.20 4.75 39.32
C SER A 24 25.13 5.45 38.51
N SER A 25 25.38 6.69 38.09
CA SER A 25 24.60 7.41 37.08
C SER A 25 24.62 6.59 35.78
N GLY A 26 23.57 5.81 35.56
CA GLY A 26 23.23 5.34 34.24
C GLY A 26 22.98 6.59 33.39
N GLY A 27 23.93 6.93 32.54
CA GLY A 27 23.74 8.00 31.56
C GLY A 27 22.47 7.68 30.77
N ASN A 28 21.52 8.60 30.76
CA ASN A 28 20.44 8.63 29.78
C ASN A 28 21.12 8.70 28.42
N GLN A 29 21.38 7.53 27.81
CA GLN A 29 21.65 7.48 26.39
C GLN A 29 20.36 7.99 25.72
N PRO A 30 20.42 9.05 24.92
CA PRO A 30 19.25 9.44 24.15
C PRO A 30 18.79 8.23 23.34
N PRO A 31 17.48 8.01 23.15
CA PRO A 31 17.00 6.93 22.32
C PRO A 31 17.72 7.00 20.96
N PRO A 32 18.05 5.86 20.33
CA PRO A 32 18.75 5.86 19.06
C PRO A 32 18.01 6.81 18.11
N VAL A 33 18.73 7.80 17.60
CA VAL A 33 18.18 8.78 16.65
C VAL A 33 17.69 7.94 15.46
N GLY A 34 16.38 7.79 15.33
CA GLY A 34 15.77 7.13 14.19
C GLY A 34 16.28 7.79 12.91
N LYS A 35 16.47 7.00 11.86
CA LYS A 35 16.88 7.55 10.56
C LYS A 35 15.98 8.72 10.19
N LYS A 36 16.59 9.83 9.79
CA LYS A 36 15.85 11.00 9.33
C LYS A 36 15.11 10.67 8.05
N VAL A 37 13.82 10.93 8.03
CA VAL A 37 12.94 10.71 6.87
C VAL A 37 12.88 12.02 6.07
N ILE A 38 13.26 11.99 4.81
CA ILE A 38 13.26 13.16 3.92
C ILE A 38 12.38 12.86 2.71
N VAL A 39 11.42 13.73 2.44
CA VAL A 39 10.53 13.69 1.28
C VAL A 39 10.97 14.72 0.27
N THR A 40 11.09 14.32 -0.99
CA THR A 40 11.41 15.20 -2.11
C THR A 40 10.53 14.89 -3.31
N THR A 41 10.31 15.86 -4.18
CA THR A 41 9.71 15.63 -5.49
C THR A 41 10.74 14.89 -6.36
N PHE A 42 10.34 13.74 -6.90
CA PHE A 42 11.16 12.92 -7.78
C PHE A 42 10.87 13.18 -9.26
N ALA A 43 9.58 13.20 -9.64
CA ALA A 43 9.16 13.50 -11.01
C ALA A 43 7.79 14.20 -11.01
N GLY A 44 7.53 14.97 -12.06
CA GLY A 44 6.33 15.77 -12.26
C GLY A 44 6.47 17.22 -11.81
N ASP A 45 5.99 18.16 -12.63
CA ASP A 45 5.97 19.60 -12.31
C ASP A 45 4.71 20.00 -11.51
N GLY A 46 3.73 19.08 -11.41
CA GLY A 46 2.46 19.25 -10.72
C GLY A 46 1.33 19.79 -11.59
N THR A 47 1.59 20.08 -12.84
CA THR A 47 0.54 20.41 -13.78
C THR A 47 -0.29 19.15 -14.09
N ASP A 48 -1.60 19.28 -13.99
CA ASP A 48 -2.56 18.23 -14.31
C ASP A 48 -2.68 18.11 -15.85
N ALA A 49 -1.74 17.40 -16.45
CA ALA A 49 -1.64 17.23 -17.92
C ALA A 49 -0.73 16.05 -18.28
N TYR A 50 -0.44 15.89 -19.55
CA TYR A 50 0.45 14.87 -20.08
C TYR A 50 1.62 15.52 -20.83
N LEU A 51 2.83 15.28 -20.36
CA LEU A 51 4.08 15.63 -21.04
C LEU A 51 5.18 14.64 -20.70
N ASP A 52 5.84 14.11 -21.72
CA ASP A 52 7.08 13.34 -21.58
C ASP A 52 8.28 14.28 -21.45
N GLY A 53 9.38 13.81 -20.91
CA GLY A 53 10.61 14.59 -20.81
C GLY A 53 11.38 14.37 -19.50
N PRO A 54 12.29 15.31 -19.15
CA PRO A 54 13.07 15.26 -17.93
C PRO A 54 12.17 15.16 -16.67
N LEU A 55 12.68 14.50 -15.62
CA LEU A 55 11.88 14.17 -14.43
C LEU A 55 11.02 15.33 -13.91
N LEU A 56 11.62 16.50 -13.66
CA LEU A 56 10.94 17.62 -13.00
C LEU A 56 10.15 18.54 -13.96
N SER A 57 10.20 18.28 -15.26
CA SER A 57 9.40 18.98 -16.26
C SER A 57 8.36 18.10 -16.94
N ALA A 58 8.39 16.79 -16.66
CA ALA A 58 7.34 15.88 -17.08
C ALA A 58 6.01 16.22 -16.39
N GLN A 59 4.90 15.83 -17.00
CA GLN A 59 3.57 16.03 -16.44
C GLN A 59 2.82 14.72 -16.38
N PHE A 60 2.04 14.55 -15.31
CA PHE A 60 1.17 13.41 -15.07
C PHE A 60 -0.27 13.90 -14.91
N HIS A 61 -1.21 13.04 -15.28
CA HIS A 61 -2.64 13.29 -15.12
C HIS A 61 -3.21 12.29 -14.12
N THR A 62 -3.07 12.58 -12.82
CA THR A 62 -3.46 11.71 -11.70
C THR A 62 -2.68 10.40 -11.67
N PRO A 63 -1.37 10.41 -11.40
CA PRO A 63 -0.59 9.18 -11.23
C PRO A 63 -1.09 8.44 -9.97
N ILE A 64 -1.73 7.28 -10.15
CA ILE A 64 -2.43 6.59 -9.06
C ILE A 64 -1.64 5.43 -8.48
N ASP A 65 -0.77 4.80 -9.27
CA ASP A 65 0.02 3.68 -8.79
C ASP A 65 1.41 3.67 -9.41
N ILE A 66 2.34 2.99 -8.73
CA ILE A 66 3.74 2.93 -9.13
C ILE A 66 4.33 1.56 -8.82
N ALA A 67 4.98 0.95 -9.78
CA ALA A 67 5.73 -0.29 -9.62
C ALA A 67 7.20 -0.08 -10.00
N ILE A 68 8.09 -0.92 -9.47
CA ILE A 68 9.50 -0.93 -9.80
C ILE A 68 9.92 -2.31 -10.26
N SER A 69 10.61 -2.39 -11.40
CA SER A 69 11.20 -3.63 -11.88
C SER A 69 12.53 -3.94 -11.19
N SER A 70 12.99 -5.17 -11.32
CA SER A 70 14.25 -5.64 -10.71
C SER A 70 15.50 -4.88 -11.18
N ASP A 71 15.44 -4.25 -12.34
CA ASP A 71 16.50 -3.39 -12.91
C ASP A 71 16.32 -1.90 -12.53
N GLY A 72 15.37 -1.58 -11.64
CA GLY A 72 15.18 -0.25 -11.08
C GLY A 72 14.38 0.72 -11.94
N ILE A 73 13.73 0.24 -12.99
CA ILE A 73 12.82 1.05 -13.80
C ILE A 73 11.50 1.23 -13.06
N LEU A 74 11.04 2.49 -12.94
CA LEU A 74 9.74 2.79 -12.36
C LEU A 74 8.68 2.87 -13.46
N TYR A 75 7.53 2.27 -13.17
CA TYR A 75 6.34 2.35 -14.00
C TYR A 75 5.22 3.02 -13.21
N VAL A 76 4.49 3.92 -13.85
CA VAL A 76 3.45 4.73 -13.21
C VAL A 76 2.14 4.53 -13.97
N ALA A 77 1.09 4.15 -13.27
CA ALA A 77 -0.27 4.17 -13.80
C ALA A 77 -0.76 5.63 -13.79
N ASP A 78 -0.73 6.27 -14.94
CA ASP A 78 -1.20 7.64 -15.17
C ASP A 78 -2.71 7.59 -15.48
N TYR A 79 -3.51 7.50 -14.41
CA TYR A 79 -4.90 7.05 -14.40
C TYR A 79 -5.80 7.85 -15.37
N ASN A 80 -5.92 9.15 -15.15
CA ASN A 80 -6.70 10.02 -16.04
C ASN A 80 -6.00 10.23 -17.39
N GLY A 81 -4.68 10.05 -17.46
CA GLY A 81 -3.90 10.01 -18.68
C GLY A 81 -4.14 8.76 -19.53
N ARG A 82 -4.75 7.71 -18.94
CA ARG A 82 -4.99 6.39 -19.58
C ARG A 82 -3.72 5.82 -20.21
N ARG A 83 -2.60 5.95 -19.48
CA ARG A 83 -1.27 5.53 -19.90
C ARG A 83 -0.52 4.83 -18.79
N ILE A 84 0.37 3.96 -19.20
CA ILE A 84 1.43 3.49 -18.31
C ILE A 84 2.70 4.22 -18.69
N ARG A 85 3.23 5.01 -17.73
CA ARG A 85 4.44 5.80 -17.93
C ARG A 85 5.65 5.03 -17.42
N LYS A 86 6.78 5.24 -18.06
CA LYS A 86 8.07 4.66 -17.69
C LYS A 86 9.02 5.77 -17.26
N ILE A 87 9.68 5.59 -16.12
CA ILE A 87 10.73 6.50 -15.63
C ILE A 87 12.05 5.74 -15.63
N SER A 88 12.98 6.17 -16.46
CA SER A 88 14.29 5.54 -16.61
C SER A 88 15.30 6.55 -17.17
N GLY A 89 16.57 6.48 -16.73
CA GLY A 89 17.63 7.35 -17.25
C GLY A 89 17.36 8.85 -17.07
N GLY A 90 16.61 9.23 -16.03
CA GLY A 90 16.26 10.63 -15.77
C GLY A 90 15.14 11.18 -16.66
N GLN A 91 14.43 10.33 -17.37
CA GLN A 91 13.35 10.69 -18.29
C GLN A 91 12.06 9.98 -17.93
N VAL A 92 10.93 10.66 -18.17
CA VAL A 92 9.58 10.09 -18.18
C VAL A 92 9.14 9.93 -19.61
N SER A 93 8.61 8.77 -19.96
CA SER A 93 8.09 8.45 -21.30
C SER A 93 6.85 7.56 -21.20
N VAL A 94 6.07 7.45 -22.25
CA VAL A 94 5.00 6.45 -22.35
C VAL A 94 5.60 5.07 -22.59
N LEU A 95 5.14 4.07 -21.85
CA LEU A 95 5.34 2.65 -22.15
C LEU A 95 4.17 2.12 -22.98
N ALA A 96 2.93 2.42 -22.56
CA ALA A 96 1.72 1.95 -23.23
C ALA A 96 0.53 2.87 -22.95
N GLY A 97 -0.44 2.88 -23.86
CA GLY A 97 -1.66 3.68 -23.84
C GLY A 97 -1.61 4.88 -24.78
N ASP A 98 -2.57 4.98 -25.71
CA ASP A 98 -2.70 6.13 -26.62
C ASP A 98 -3.37 7.35 -25.97
N GLY A 99 -3.91 7.17 -24.74
CA GLY A 99 -4.60 8.20 -23.96
C GLY A 99 -6.10 8.28 -24.24
N ASN A 100 -6.61 7.53 -25.20
CA ASN A 100 -8.04 7.45 -25.45
C ASN A 100 -8.68 6.39 -24.59
N PHE A 101 -9.95 6.60 -24.28
CA PHE A 101 -10.77 5.61 -23.56
C PHE A 101 -11.02 4.39 -24.45
N GLY A 102 -10.76 3.20 -23.91
CA GLY A 102 -11.00 1.94 -24.59
C GLY A 102 -10.22 0.77 -23.98
N SER A 103 -10.40 -0.42 -24.54
CA SER A 103 -9.77 -1.65 -24.06
C SER A 103 -9.00 -2.40 -25.16
N ARG A 104 -8.48 -1.66 -26.13
CA ARG A 104 -7.78 -2.26 -27.27
C ARG A 104 -6.41 -2.78 -26.87
N ASP A 105 -6.16 -4.06 -27.20
CA ASP A 105 -4.85 -4.69 -27.15
C ASP A 105 -3.98 -4.24 -28.33
N GLY A 106 -2.67 -4.42 -28.26
CA GLY A 106 -1.73 -4.13 -29.34
C GLY A 106 -0.44 -3.45 -28.92
N ALA A 107 0.22 -2.79 -29.86
CA ALA A 107 1.42 -2.00 -29.59
C ALA A 107 1.13 -0.86 -28.61
N GLY A 108 2.15 -0.49 -27.78
CA GLY A 108 1.95 0.47 -26.71
C GLY A 108 1.38 1.81 -27.15
N ASP A 109 1.76 2.30 -28.33
CA ASP A 109 1.30 3.57 -28.91
C ASP A 109 -0.14 3.51 -29.48
N THR A 110 -0.73 2.32 -29.58
CA THR A 110 -2.09 2.11 -30.12
C THR A 110 -3.00 1.40 -29.14
N ALA A 111 -2.45 0.81 -28.08
CA ALA A 111 -3.23 0.17 -27.03
C ALA A 111 -4.07 1.20 -26.25
N GLN A 112 -5.17 0.75 -25.67
CA GLN A 112 -6.06 1.59 -24.88
C GLN A 112 -6.37 0.98 -23.53
N PHE A 113 -6.54 1.85 -22.56
CA PHE A 113 -7.02 1.51 -21.21
C PHE A 113 -8.29 2.30 -20.90
N VAL A 114 -9.15 1.70 -20.10
CA VAL A 114 -10.32 2.38 -19.55
C VAL A 114 -9.91 3.15 -18.29
N ASP A 115 -9.49 2.44 -17.28
CA ASP A 115 -9.05 2.99 -16.00
C ASP A 115 -7.85 2.18 -15.46
N PRO A 116 -6.61 2.43 -15.92
CA PRO A 116 -5.42 1.72 -15.44
C PRO A 116 -5.13 2.13 -13.99
N TYR A 117 -5.55 1.29 -13.04
CA TYR A 117 -5.62 1.66 -11.63
C TYR A 117 -4.45 1.12 -10.81
N ARG A 118 -4.16 -0.19 -10.89
CA ARG A 118 -3.06 -0.84 -10.18
C ARG A 118 -2.09 -1.46 -11.15
N ILE A 119 -0.81 -1.40 -10.80
CA ILE A 119 0.25 -2.01 -11.60
C ILE A 119 1.20 -2.81 -10.72
N GLU A 120 1.71 -3.91 -11.27
CA GLU A 120 2.71 -4.74 -10.62
C GLU A 120 3.76 -5.17 -11.64
N ALA A 121 5.02 -5.05 -11.28
CA ALA A 121 6.15 -5.47 -12.11
C ALA A 121 6.55 -6.89 -11.75
N ALA A 122 6.35 -7.83 -12.66
CA ALA A 122 6.75 -9.22 -12.45
C ALA A 122 8.25 -9.43 -12.72
N PRO A 123 8.88 -10.41 -12.04
CA PRO A 123 10.33 -10.66 -12.16
C PRO A 123 10.81 -10.95 -13.58
N GLU A 124 9.95 -11.49 -14.44
CA GLU A 124 10.24 -11.80 -15.85
C GLU A 124 10.15 -10.56 -16.78
N GLY A 125 9.87 -9.37 -16.20
CA GLY A 125 9.83 -8.10 -16.93
C GLY A 125 8.48 -7.74 -17.56
N ASN A 126 7.42 -8.52 -17.33
CA ASN A 126 6.07 -8.12 -17.64
C ASN A 126 5.52 -7.16 -16.58
N ILE A 127 4.65 -6.25 -17.02
CA ILE A 127 3.87 -5.40 -16.12
C ILE A 127 2.41 -5.85 -16.21
N PHE A 128 1.83 -6.14 -15.06
CA PHE A 128 0.40 -6.43 -14.96
C PHE A 128 -0.33 -5.16 -14.53
N VAL A 129 -1.47 -4.92 -15.17
CA VAL A 129 -2.28 -3.71 -14.94
C VAL A 129 -3.70 -4.14 -14.67
N MET A 130 -4.26 -3.66 -13.58
CA MET A 130 -5.70 -3.77 -13.32
C MET A 130 -6.40 -2.61 -14.03
N ASP A 131 -7.09 -2.92 -15.12
CA ASP A 131 -7.94 -1.98 -15.84
C ASP A 131 -9.33 -2.02 -15.18
N GLN A 132 -9.46 -1.20 -14.13
CA GLN A 132 -10.46 -1.35 -13.08
C GLN A 132 -11.90 -1.30 -13.59
N ALA A 133 -12.23 -0.29 -14.37
CA ALA A 133 -13.58 -0.14 -14.92
C ALA A 133 -13.85 -1.09 -16.11
N ASP A 134 -12.79 -1.62 -16.72
CA ASP A 134 -12.90 -2.63 -17.78
C ASP A 134 -13.03 -4.07 -17.24
N SER A 135 -12.93 -4.25 -15.91
CA SER A 135 -12.99 -5.59 -15.29
C SER A 135 -12.00 -6.59 -15.91
N ARG A 136 -10.80 -6.12 -16.29
CA ARG A 136 -9.73 -6.93 -16.87
C ARG A 136 -8.41 -6.75 -16.14
N VAL A 137 -7.61 -7.79 -16.17
CA VAL A 137 -6.18 -7.74 -15.90
C VAL A 137 -5.47 -7.70 -17.23
N ARG A 138 -4.67 -6.66 -17.47
CA ARG A 138 -3.90 -6.49 -18.69
C ARG A 138 -2.43 -6.82 -18.43
N ARG A 139 -1.73 -7.32 -19.43
CA ARG A 139 -0.30 -7.57 -19.39
C ARG A 139 0.41 -6.72 -20.43
N ILE A 140 1.49 -6.08 -20.02
CA ILE A 140 2.37 -5.28 -20.90
C ILE A 140 3.74 -5.96 -20.88
N THR A 141 4.28 -6.25 -22.05
CA THR A 141 5.66 -6.75 -22.17
C THR A 141 6.66 -5.61 -21.97
N ALA A 142 7.94 -5.93 -21.72
CA ALA A 142 9.01 -4.95 -21.64
C ALA A 142 9.13 -4.05 -22.90
N SER A 143 8.68 -4.53 -24.07
CA SER A 143 8.61 -3.79 -25.34
C SER A 143 7.34 -2.95 -25.50
N GLY A 144 6.43 -2.93 -24.50
CA GLY A 144 5.21 -2.14 -24.51
C GLY A 144 4.02 -2.80 -25.21
N ILE A 145 4.09 -4.08 -25.59
CA ILE A 145 2.92 -4.78 -26.18
C ILE A 145 1.90 -5.09 -25.08
N VAL A 146 0.68 -4.62 -25.26
CA VAL A 146 -0.45 -4.82 -24.36
C VAL A 146 -1.31 -5.98 -24.82
N SER A 147 -1.70 -6.84 -23.88
CA SER A 147 -2.67 -7.91 -24.10
C SER A 147 -3.59 -8.07 -22.91
N THR A 148 -4.82 -8.51 -23.14
CA THR A 148 -5.71 -8.96 -22.07
C THR A 148 -5.15 -10.25 -21.49
N TYR A 149 -4.86 -10.25 -20.19
CA TYR A 149 -4.33 -11.41 -19.47
C TYR A 149 -5.44 -12.26 -18.85
N ALA A 150 -6.44 -11.62 -18.24
CA ALA A 150 -7.62 -12.30 -17.69
C ALA A 150 -8.82 -11.36 -17.63
N GLY A 151 -10.01 -11.94 -17.73
CA GLY A 151 -11.27 -11.20 -17.68
C GLY A 151 -11.83 -10.89 -19.07
N THR A 152 -13.15 -10.84 -19.16
CA THR A 152 -13.87 -10.65 -20.44
C THR A 152 -14.26 -9.19 -20.69
N GLY A 153 -14.13 -8.30 -19.70
CA GLY A 153 -14.68 -6.95 -19.74
C GLY A 153 -16.16 -6.88 -19.34
N VAL A 154 -16.74 -8.00 -18.97
CA VAL A 154 -18.11 -8.03 -18.40
C VAL A 154 -18.00 -8.13 -16.88
N ALA A 155 -18.56 -7.16 -16.18
CA ALA A 155 -18.58 -7.14 -14.72
C ALA A 155 -19.36 -8.32 -14.16
N GLY A 156 -18.78 -9.04 -13.18
CA GLY A 156 -19.47 -10.20 -12.58
C GLY A 156 -18.54 -11.02 -11.70
N PHE A 157 -18.96 -12.26 -11.43
CA PHE A 157 -18.16 -13.24 -10.72
C PHE A 157 -18.25 -14.59 -11.46
N LYS A 158 -17.09 -15.08 -11.91
CA LYS A 158 -16.97 -16.43 -12.48
C LYS A 158 -15.52 -16.89 -12.37
N ASP A 159 -15.30 -18.06 -11.82
CA ASP A 159 -14.04 -18.79 -11.88
C ASP A 159 -13.93 -19.57 -13.20
N GLY A 160 -12.74 -19.99 -13.58
CA GLY A 160 -12.47 -20.78 -14.79
C GLY A 160 -11.27 -20.29 -15.58
N ASP A 161 -11.22 -20.61 -16.86
CA ASP A 161 -10.18 -20.14 -17.78
C ASP A 161 -10.15 -18.60 -17.82
N VAL A 162 -8.95 -18.01 -18.00
CA VAL A 162 -8.76 -16.55 -18.06
C VAL A 162 -9.64 -15.86 -19.10
N SER A 163 -9.98 -16.56 -20.18
CA SER A 163 -10.83 -16.04 -21.28
C SER A 163 -12.32 -16.01 -20.98
N VAL A 164 -12.77 -16.67 -19.90
CA VAL A 164 -14.17 -16.73 -19.49
C VAL A 164 -14.43 -16.27 -18.07
N ALA A 165 -13.36 -16.04 -17.30
CA ALA A 165 -13.45 -15.54 -15.95
C ALA A 165 -14.07 -14.14 -15.91
N LEU A 166 -14.82 -13.87 -14.85
CA LEU A 166 -15.40 -12.55 -14.62
C LEU A 166 -14.86 -11.97 -13.32
N PHE A 167 -14.53 -10.70 -13.37
CA PHE A 167 -14.23 -9.85 -12.23
C PHE A 167 -15.29 -8.76 -12.15
N ARG A 168 -15.46 -8.18 -11.00
CA ARG A 168 -16.34 -7.02 -10.85
C ARG A 168 -15.52 -5.74 -10.97
N GLU A 169 -16.11 -4.72 -11.57
CA GLU A 169 -15.53 -3.37 -11.54
C GLU A 169 -15.16 -2.96 -10.11
N GLY A 170 -14.16 -2.11 -9.95
CA GLY A 170 -13.64 -1.73 -8.63
C GLY A 170 -12.65 -2.75 -8.07
N MET A 171 -11.87 -3.40 -8.92
CA MET A 171 -10.74 -4.21 -8.50
C MET A 171 -9.69 -3.34 -7.78
N GLY A 172 -9.18 -3.84 -6.65
CA GLY A 172 -8.22 -3.14 -5.79
C GLY A 172 -6.76 -3.52 -6.08
N GLY A 173 -6.12 -4.26 -5.16
CA GLY A 173 -4.71 -4.62 -5.25
C GLY A 173 -4.38 -5.74 -6.22
N ILE A 174 -3.11 -5.79 -6.63
CA ILE A 174 -2.53 -6.86 -7.42
C ILE A 174 -1.19 -7.26 -6.80
N ALA A 175 -0.87 -8.54 -6.79
CA ALA A 175 0.43 -9.05 -6.32
C ALA A 175 0.86 -10.27 -7.12
N VAL A 176 2.18 -10.40 -7.32
CA VAL A 176 2.80 -11.59 -7.93
C VAL A 176 3.24 -12.55 -6.83
N GLY A 177 2.74 -13.78 -6.87
CA GLY A 177 3.17 -14.85 -5.98
C GLY A 177 4.50 -15.47 -6.41
N SER A 178 5.15 -16.18 -5.50
CA SER A 178 6.49 -16.78 -5.71
C SER A 178 6.59 -17.78 -6.87
N GLN A 179 5.45 -18.29 -7.35
CA GLN A 179 5.39 -19.23 -8.48
C GLN A 179 4.93 -18.57 -9.79
N GLY A 180 4.86 -17.22 -9.82
CA GLY A 180 4.38 -16.48 -10.97
C GLY A 180 2.85 -16.42 -11.10
N ASP A 181 2.11 -16.92 -10.12
CA ASP A 181 0.66 -16.72 -10.04
C ASP A 181 0.34 -15.25 -9.71
N ILE A 182 -0.69 -14.72 -10.31
CA ILE A 182 -1.16 -13.36 -10.06
C ILE A 182 -2.35 -13.42 -9.09
N TYR A 183 -2.30 -12.58 -8.07
CA TYR A 183 -3.40 -12.43 -7.12
C TYR A 183 -4.00 -11.04 -7.28
N VAL A 184 -5.31 -10.95 -7.25
CA VAL A 184 -6.04 -9.69 -7.41
C VAL A 184 -7.16 -9.56 -6.39
N ASP A 185 -7.33 -8.37 -5.86
CA ASP A 185 -8.51 -8.03 -5.06
C ASP A 185 -9.70 -7.80 -5.98
N ASP A 186 -10.64 -8.71 -5.95
CA ASP A 186 -11.96 -8.57 -6.58
C ASP A 186 -12.90 -7.89 -5.57
N THR A 187 -12.58 -6.62 -5.28
CA THR A 187 -13.06 -5.83 -4.14
C THR A 187 -14.58 -5.84 -4.02
N ASN A 188 -15.26 -5.58 -5.14
CA ASN A 188 -16.72 -5.54 -5.16
C ASN A 188 -17.38 -6.92 -5.08
N ASN A 189 -16.62 -8.01 -5.28
CA ASN A 189 -17.03 -9.37 -4.98
C ASN A 189 -16.62 -9.83 -3.56
N GLY A 190 -15.89 -9.02 -2.79
CA GLY A 190 -15.43 -9.35 -1.44
C GLY A 190 -14.43 -10.52 -1.40
N ARG A 191 -13.64 -10.71 -2.46
CA ARG A 191 -12.74 -11.86 -2.63
C ARG A 191 -11.37 -11.46 -3.10
N ILE A 192 -10.41 -12.32 -2.78
CA ILE A 192 -9.10 -12.34 -3.43
C ILE A 192 -9.12 -13.48 -4.45
N ARG A 193 -8.82 -13.18 -5.70
CA ARG A 193 -8.78 -14.14 -6.78
C ARG A 193 -7.33 -14.49 -7.12
N LYS A 194 -7.09 -15.73 -7.51
CA LYS A 194 -5.82 -16.24 -7.99
C LYS A 194 -5.93 -16.53 -9.48
N ILE A 195 -5.02 -16.02 -10.27
CA ILE A 195 -4.82 -16.34 -11.68
C ILE A 195 -3.55 -17.17 -11.75
N SER A 196 -3.66 -18.44 -12.01
CA SER A 196 -2.50 -19.34 -12.10
C SER A 196 -1.72 -19.11 -13.40
N ALA A 197 -0.43 -19.45 -13.39
CA ALA A 197 0.41 -19.45 -14.58
C ALA A 197 -0.14 -20.34 -15.71
N ALA A 198 -0.98 -21.34 -15.36
CA ALA A 198 -1.68 -22.20 -16.33
C ALA A 198 -2.95 -21.56 -16.93
N GLY A 199 -3.25 -20.29 -16.59
CA GLY A 199 -4.41 -19.56 -17.15
C GLY A 199 -5.74 -19.93 -16.50
N GLN A 200 -5.76 -20.31 -15.23
CA GLN A 200 -6.99 -20.58 -14.48
C GLN A 200 -7.21 -19.55 -13.39
N VAL A 201 -8.39 -18.95 -13.35
CA VAL A 201 -8.86 -18.05 -12.30
C VAL A 201 -9.66 -18.84 -11.29
N SER A 202 -9.35 -18.67 -10.01
CA SER A 202 -10.04 -19.28 -8.89
C SER A 202 -10.17 -18.31 -7.73
N THR A 203 -11.14 -18.54 -6.84
CA THR A 203 -11.22 -17.82 -5.57
C THR A 203 -10.13 -18.34 -4.63
N PHE A 204 -9.22 -17.46 -4.21
CA PHE A 204 -8.17 -17.77 -3.24
C PHE A 204 -8.67 -17.61 -1.79
N ALA A 205 -9.34 -16.50 -1.50
CA ALA A 205 -9.91 -16.24 -0.18
C ALA A 205 -11.15 -15.33 -0.27
N GLY A 206 -12.02 -15.43 0.71
CA GLY A 206 -13.19 -14.58 0.82
C GLY A 206 -14.48 -15.20 0.26
N LYS A 207 -15.61 -14.58 0.62
CA LYS A 207 -16.96 -14.97 0.23
C LYS A 207 -17.72 -13.83 -0.41
N ALA A 208 -18.90 -14.16 -0.99
CA ALA A 208 -19.85 -13.16 -1.48
C ALA A 208 -20.45 -12.31 -0.36
N SER A 209 -20.62 -12.89 0.83
CA SER A 209 -20.96 -12.14 2.04
C SER A 209 -19.76 -11.28 2.41
N LYS A 210 -19.94 -9.97 2.37
CA LYS A 210 -18.92 -9.01 2.81
C LYS A 210 -19.03 -8.83 4.32
N GLY A 211 -17.88 -8.85 5.02
CA GLY A 211 -17.91 -8.73 6.47
C GLY A 211 -16.52 -8.82 7.08
N PHE A 212 -16.51 -9.16 8.36
CA PHE A 212 -15.28 -9.37 9.14
C PHE A 212 -15.37 -10.76 9.82
N VAL A 213 -14.85 -11.77 9.13
CA VAL A 213 -14.76 -13.13 9.68
C VAL A 213 -13.34 -13.63 9.48
N ASP A 214 -12.70 -14.06 10.58
CA ASP A 214 -11.43 -14.78 10.59
C ASP A 214 -11.65 -16.27 10.35
N GLY A 215 -10.60 -17.02 10.03
CA GLY A 215 -10.65 -18.48 9.87
C GLY A 215 -9.94 -18.96 8.61
N ASP A 216 -10.41 -20.04 8.02
CA ASP A 216 -9.87 -20.54 6.76
C ASP A 216 -10.22 -19.60 5.59
N THR A 217 -9.40 -19.59 4.54
CA THR A 217 -9.64 -18.76 3.34
C THR A 217 -11.03 -18.97 2.75
N SER A 218 -11.60 -20.19 2.87
CA SER A 218 -12.94 -20.53 2.37
C SER A 218 -14.09 -20.00 3.24
N VAL A 219 -13.83 -19.58 4.47
CA VAL A 219 -14.84 -19.05 5.39
C VAL A 219 -14.64 -17.58 5.73
N ALA A 220 -13.44 -17.07 5.54
CA ALA A 220 -13.11 -15.67 5.81
C ALA A 220 -13.99 -14.72 5.01
N GLU A 221 -14.25 -13.55 5.59
CA GLU A 221 -14.96 -12.47 4.92
C GLU A 221 -14.13 -11.19 4.99
N PHE A 222 -14.16 -10.44 3.91
CA PHE A 222 -13.52 -9.15 3.76
C PHE A 222 -14.56 -8.09 3.38
N LEU A 223 -14.28 -6.85 3.72
CA LEU A 223 -15.11 -5.70 3.36
C LEU A 223 -14.25 -4.66 2.63
N ASN A 224 -14.41 -4.59 1.31
CA ASN A 224 -13.65 -3.72 0.43
C ASN A 224 -12.12 -3.89 0.57
N PRO A 225 -11.57 -5.12 0.34
CA PRO A 225 -10.12 -5.31 0.26
C PRO A 225 -9.57 -4.47 -0.90
N ASN A 226 -8.41 -3.82 -0.73
CA ASN A 226 -7.90 -2.85 -1.70
C ASN A 226 -6.42 -2.97 -2.03
N ALA A 227 -5.60 -3.52 -1.16
CA ALA A 227 -4.18 -3.74 -1.41
C ALA A 227 -3.76 -5.09 -0.84
N ILE A 228 -2.92 -5.79 -1.58
CA ILE A 228 -2.38 -7.10 -1.20
C ILE A 228 -0.89 -7.17 -1.50
N LEU A 229 -0.15 -7.85 -0.66
CA LEU A 229 1.24 -8.20 -0.93
C LEU A 229 1.63 -9.50 -0.22
N PHE A 230 2.73 -10.12 -0.66
CA PHE A 230 3.32 -11.27 0.00
C PHE A 230 4.61 -10.90 0.72
N ASP A 231 4.83 -11.47 1.94
CA ASP A 231 6.14 -11.47 2.55
C ASP A 231 7.00 -12.65 2.06
N LYS A 232 8.28 -12.64 2.43
CA LYS A 232 9.25 -13.71 2.06
C LYS A 232 8.90 -15.08 2.65
N GLN A 233 8.04 -15.13 3.67
CA GLN A 233 7.55 -16.35 4.29
C GLN A 233 6.30 -16.89 3.60
N GLY A 234 5.78 -16.19 2.59
CA GLY A 234 4.57 -16.55 1.86
C GLY A 234 3.27 -16.16 2.58
N ASN A 235 3.34 -15.32 3.62
CA ASN A 235 2.12 -14.72 4.16
C ASN A 235 1.63 -13.61 3.22
N MET A 236 0.33 -13.56 2.99
CA MET A 236 -0.30 -12.42 2.30
C MET A 236 -0.85 -11.45 3.33
N TYR A 237 -0.58 -10.17 3.14
CA TYR A 237 -1.22 -9.07 3.87
C TYR A 237 -2.27 -8.43 2.97
N VAL A 238 -3.41 -8.12 3.56
CA VAL A 238 -4.59 -7.56 2.87
C VAL A 238 -5.04 -6.31 3.61
N ALA A 239 -5.09 -5.19 2.92
CA ALA A 239 -5.75 -3.98 3.42
C ALA A 239 -7.26 -4.16 3.32
N ASP A 240 -7.90 -4.50 4.42
CA ASP A 240 -9.35 -4.73 4.53
C ASP A 240 -10.03 -3.41 4.93
N ASN A 241 -10.13 -2.50 3.95
CA ASN A 241 -10.44 -1.08 4.17
C ASN A 241 -11.81 -0.82 4.78
N GLY A 242 -12.83 -1.59 4.41
CA GLY A 242 -14.15 -1.46 5.02
C GLY A 242 -14.18 -1.90 6.49
N ASN A 243 -13.15 -2.66 6.91
CA ASN A 243 -12.94 -3.09 8.29
C ASN A 243 -11.81 -2.29 8.98
N TYR A 244 -11.23 -1.29 8.33
CA TYR A 244 -10.18 -0.41 8.87
C TYR A 244 -9.02 -1.16 9.53
N CYS A 245 -8.57 -2.25 8.89
CA CYS A 245 -7.51 -3.09 9.43
C CYS A 245 -6.70 -3.77 8.32
N ILE A 246 -5.54 -4.28 8.69
CA ILE A 246 -4.76 -5.19 7.85
C ILE A 246 -5.03 -6.62 8.33
N ARG A 247 -5.38 -7.48 7.37
CA ARG A 247 -5.53 -8.92 7.59
C ARG A 247 -4.28 -9.65 7.13
N LYS A 248 -3.99 -10.77 7.76
CA LYS A 248 -2.89 -11.66 7.37
C LYS A 248 -3.46 -13.02 6.99
N ILE A 249 -3.03 -13.56 5.85
CA ILE A 249 -3.32 -14.92 5.39
C ILE A 249 -2.00 -15.70 5.43
N THR A 250 -1.93 -16.75 6.23
CA THR A 250 -0.74 -17.60 6.30
C THR A 250 -0.68 -18.58 5.12
N PRO A 251 0.50 -19.18 4.80
CA PRO A 251 0.61 -20.23 3.78
C PRO A 251 -0.31 -21.44 4.05
N ALA A 252 -0.69 -21.68 5.30
CA ALA A 252 -1.66 -22.70 5.70
C ALA A 252 -3.12 -22.29 5.43
N GLY A 253 -3.37 -21.12 4.83
CA GLY A 253 -4.70 -20.65 4.50
C GLY A 253 -5.50 -20.13 5.69
N LYS A 254 -4.85 -19.69 6.76
CA LYS A 254 -5.53 -19.05 7.92
C LYS A 254 -5.51 -17.55 7.79
N VAL A 255 -6.70 -16.95 7.85
CA VAL A 255 -6.95 -15.51 7.84
C VAL A 255 -7.18 -15.02 9.25
N SER A 256 -6.49 -13.95 9.63
CA SER A 256 -6.67 -13.28 10.92
C SER A 256 -6.40 -11.80 10.83
N ARG A 257 -6.92 -11.00 11.78
CA ARG A 257 -6.51 -9.60 11.91
C ARG A 257 -5.03 -9.53 12.27
N PHE A 258 -4.29 -8.70 11.56
CA PHE A 258 -2.89 -8.43 11.87
C PHE A 258 -2.73 -7.17 12.71
N THR A 259 -3.32 -6.04 12.30
CA THR A 259 -3.33 -4.78 13.05
C THR A 259 -4.51 -3.91 12.63
N GLY A 260 -4.86 -2.94 13.48
CA GLY A 260 -6.02 -2.08 13.28
C GLY A 260 -7.20 -2.42 14.18
N THR A 261 -7.99 -1.42 14.59
CA THR A 261 -9.06 -1.56 15.60
C THR A 261 -10.46 -1.72 15.04
N ALA A 262 -10.64 -1.77 13.72
CA ALA A 262 -11.93 -1.70 13.03
C ALA A 262 -12.67 -0.35 13.24
N THR A 263 -11.95 0.68 13.66
CA THR A 263 -12.46 2.05 13.80
C THR A 263 -11.63 2.96 12.91
N VAL A 264 -12.30 3.81 12.12
CA VAL A 264 -11.62 4.79 11.28
C VAL A 264 -10.83 5.79 12.12
N GLY A 265 -9.62 6.10 11.71
CA GLY A 265 -8.77 7.08 12.39
C GLY A 265 -7.32 7.02 11.93
N THR A 266 -6.47 7.75 12.63
CA THR A 266 -5.04 7.88 12.29
C THR A 266 -4.13 7.63 13.49
N ALA A 267 -4.63 6.98 14.54
CA ALA A 267 -3.84 6.69 15.73
C ALA A 267 -2.70 5.72 15.42
N ASP A 268 -1.51 6.06 15.90
CA ASP A 268 -0.35 5.17 15.96
C ASP A 268 -0.45 4.26 17.19
N GLY A 269 0.27 3.14 17.20
CA GLY A 269 0.35 2.21 18.33
C GLY A 269 0.28 0.74 17.93
N GLY A 270 0.13 -0.13 18.91
CA GLY A 270 0.05 -1.58 18.73
C GLY A 270 -1.23 -2.06 18.04
N PRO A 271 -1.33 -3.36 17.75
CA PRO A 271 -2.43 -3.94 16.96
C PRO A 271 -3.85 -3.63 17.50
N GLY A 272 -3.99 -3.46 18.83
CA GLY A 272 -5.26 -3.12 19.50
C GLY A 272 -5.50 -1.62 19.69
N ILE A 273 -4.63 -0.74 19.17
CA ILE A 273 -4.69 0.72 19.35
C ILE A 273 -4.71 1.42 17.99
N ALA A 274 -3.88 0.94 17.07
CA ALA A 274 -3.70 1.56 15.76
C ALA A 274 -5.02 1.69 15.00
N GLN A 275 -5.18 2.79 14.30
CA GLN A 275 -6.32 3.08 13.46
C GLN A 275 -5.86 3.44 12.05
N PHE A 276 -6.65 3.10 11.06
CA PHE A 276 -6.43 3.45 9.66
C PHE A 276 -7.62 4.24 9.13
N HIS A 277 -7.32 5.13 8.18
CA HIS A 277 -8.36 5.88 7.47
C HIS A 277 -8.75 5.14 6.18
N TYR A 278 -7.81 4.99 5.27
CA TYR A 278 -7.96 4.25 4.03
C TYR A 278 -6.57 3.90 3.50
N ILE A 279 -6.25 2.62 3.49
CA ILE A 279 -4.97 2.11 2.99
C ILE A 279 -5.07 1.98 1.48
N TYR A 280 -4.34 2.83 0.76
CA TYR A 280 -4.34 2.76 -0.70
C TYR A 280 -3.41 1.67 -1.20
N ASP A 281 -2.19 1.60 -0.66
CA ASP A 281 -1.20 0.63 -1.08
C ASP A 281 -0.26 0.25 0.06
N MET A 282 0.47 -0.87 -0.13
CA MET A 282 1.43 -1.40 0.84
C MET A 282 2.63 -1.99 0.11
N VAL A 283 3.84 -1.76 0.64
CA VAL A 283 5.08 -2.42 0.20
C VAL A 283 5.86 -2.92 1.41
N LEU A 284 6.77 -3.88 1.21
CA LEU A 284 7.66 -4.37 2.25
C LEU A 284 9.05 -3.74 2.14
N ASP A 285 9.57 -3.26 3.28
CA ASP A 285 10.99 -2.93 3.37
C ASP A 285 11.85 -4.19 3.59
N LYS A 286 13.18 -4.03 3.54
CA LYS A 286 14.13 -5.13 3.72
C LYS A 286 14.07 -5.78 5.10
N ASP A 287 13.57 -5.06 6.10
CA ASP A 287 13.47 -5.49 7.50
C ASP A 287 12.10 -6.16 7.78
N GLY A 288 11.25 -6.28 6.76
CA GLY A 288 9.92 -6.91 6.84
C GLY A 288 8.84 -6.00 7.42
N ASN A 289 9.08 -4.69 7.49
CA ASN A 289 8.03 -3.75 7.84
C ASN A 289 7.16 -3.47 6.61
N LEU A 290 5.85 -3.32 6.83
CA LEU A 290 4.96 -2.76 5.82
C LEU A 290 5.10 -1.23 5.83
N LEU A 291 5.36 -0.65 4.68
CA LEU A 291 5.19 0.77 4.44
C LEU A 291 3.89 0.94 3.66
N LEU A 292 3.03 1.82 4.09
CA LEU A 292 1.70 1.96 3.50
C LEU A 292 1.28 3.43 3.40
N SER A 293 0.49 3.72 2.40
CA SER A 293 -0.21 5.00 2.23
C SER A 293 -1.59 4.90 2.90
N ASP A 294 -1.87 5.81 3.83
CA ASP A 294 -3.10 5.84 4.63
C ASP A 294 -3.63 7.28 4.73
N GLY A 295 -4.67 7.58 3.99
CA GLY A 295 -5.15 8.95 3.84
C GLY A 295 -4.06 9.85 3.26
N ASP A 296 -3.65 10.88 3.98
CA ASP A 296 -2.58 11.82 3.56
C ASP A 296 -1.22 11.51 4.20
N ARG A 297 -1.03 10.27 4.69
CA ARG A 297 0.15 9.85 5.43
C ARG A 297 0.81 8.63 4.85
N ILE A 298 2.09 8.51 5.13
CA ILE A 298 2.85 7.28 4.95
C ILE A 298 3.10 6.70 6.33
N ARG A 299 2.62 5.47 6.53
CA ARG A 299 2.71 4.76 7.80
C ARG A 299 3.67 3.57 7.69
N LYS A 300 4.25 3.19 8.78
CA LYS A 300 5.08 1.99 8.92
C LYS A 300 4.43 1.04 9.91
N VAL A 301 4.34 -0.25 9.54
CA VAL A 301 3.88 -1.31 10.44
C VAL A 301 5.00 -2.32 10.61
N THR A 302 5.42 -2.57 11.84
CA THR A 302 6.45 -3.55 12.14
C THR A 302 5.94 -4.99 11.99
N PRO A 303 6.81 -6.01 11.92
CA PRO A 303 6.39 -7.42 11.92
C PRO A 303 5.55 -7.84 13.14
N SER A 304 5.61 -7.07 14.25
CA SER A 304 4.76 -7.25 15.44
C SER A 304 3.41 -6.54 15.34
N GLY A 305 3.15 -5.78 14.26
CA GLY A 305 1.90 -5.03 14.07
C GLY A 305 1.88 -3.65 14.71
N GLU A 306 3.00 -3.15 15.23
CA GLU A 306 3.13 -1.78 15.75
C GLU A 306 3.12 -0.78 14.59
N VAL A 307 2.26 0.22 14.66
CA VAL A 307 2.04 1.23 13.61
C VAL A 307 2.63 2.57 14.04
N SER A 308 3.33 3.24 13.14
CA SER A 308 3.84 4.60 13.30
C SER A 308 3.71 5.41 12.01
N THR A 309 3.43 6.70 12.13
CA THR A 309 3.46 7.65 11.00
C THR A 309 4.89 8.07 10.73
N ILE A 310 5.37 7.92 9.49
CA ILE A 310 6.76 8.26 9.10
C ILE A 310 6.85 9.52 8.24
N ALA A 311 5.81 9.84 7.49
CA ALA A 311 5.74 11.07 6.70
C ALA A 311 4.28 11.49 6.45
N GLY A 312 4.08 12.78 6.17
CA GLY A 312 2.77 13.34 5.93
C GLY A 312 2.06 13.80 7.20
N SER A 313 1.23 14.80 7.05
CA SER A 313 0.50 15.41 8.17
C SER A 313 -0.92 15.79 7.76
N THR A 314 -1.07 16.82 6.96
CA THR A 314 -2.34 17.32 6.41
C THR A 314 -2.26 17.34 4.89
N THR A 315 -3.42 17.28 4.23
CA THR A 315 -3.52 17.38 2.77
C THR A 315 -2.77 18.60 2.22
N GLY A 316 -2.03 18.40 1.14
CA GLY A 316 -1.34 19.47 0.44
C GLY A 316 -0.09 19.02 -0.27
N TYR A 317 0.79 19.97 -0.61
CA TYR A 317 2.08 19.71 -1.21
C TYR A 317 3.19 20.42 -0.44
N ALA A 318 4.10 19.67 0.12
CA ALA A 318 5.36 20.16 0.68
C ALA A 318 6.43 19.07 0.66
N ASP A 319 7.62 19.40 0.22
CA ASP A 319 8.85 18.64 0.44
C ASP A 319 9.41 18.97 1.83
N GLY A 320 10.31 18.15 2.35
CA GLY A 320 10.98 18.41 3.63
C GLY A 320 11.12 17.18 4.51
N ASP A 321 11.27 17.40 5.81
CA ASP A 321 11.32 16.34 6.80
C ASP A 321 9.97 15.59 6.86
N GLY A 322 10.00 14.30 7.15
CA GLY A 322 8.81 13.46 7.09
C GLY A 322 7.55 14.06 7.73
N PRO A 323 7.58 14.55 9.00
CA PRO A 323 6.43 15.17 9.64
C PRO A 323 5.97 16.50 9.04
N GLU A 324 6.86 17.21 8.33
CA GLU A 324 6.57 18.51 7.69
C GLU A 324 6.07 18.35 6.26
N ALA A 325 6.39 17.22 5.64
CA ALA A 325 5.96 16.89 4.29
C ALA A 325 4.43 16.82 4.21
N LYS A 326 3.92 17.15 3.04
CA LYS A 326 2.48 17.05 2.75
C LYS A 326 2.26 16.30 1.45
N PHE A 327 1.23 15.50 1.45
CA PHE A 327 0.73 14.77 0.30
C PHE A 327 -0.73 15.11 0.05
N ASN A 328 -1.19 14.84 -1.15
CA ASN A 328 -2.60 14.95 -1.51
C ASN A 328 -3.01 13.67 -2.25
N TYR A 329 -3.61 12.74 -1.53
CA TYR A 329 -3.94 11.41 -2.02
C TYR A 329 -2.67 10.63 -2.42
N PRO A 330 -1.72 10.39 -1.49
CA PRO A 330 -0.59 9.49 -1.74
C PRO A 330 -1.16 8.08 -1.92
N ALA A 331 -1.15 7.56 -3.14
CA ALA A 331 -1.81 6.30 -3.49
C ALA A 331 -0.80 5.16 -3.59
N GLY A 332 -0.28 4.86 -4.76
CA GLY A 332 0.63 3.75 -4.99
C GLY A 332 2.04 3.96 -4.45
N LEU A 333 2.70 2.88 -4.12
CA LEU A 333 4.01 2.83 -3.49
C LEU A 333 4.94 1.86 -4.22
N ALA A 334 6.22 2.22 -4.35
CA ALA A 334 7.27 1.30 -4.76
C ALA A 334 8.54 1.53 -3.93
N ILE A 335 9.31 0.49 -3.65
CA ILE A 335 10.55 0.59 -2.87
C ILE A 335 11.72 0.05 -3.69
N ASP A 336 12.82 0.83 -3.77
CA ASP A 336 14.02 0.39 -4.47
C ASP A 336 14.94 -0.45 -3.57
N THR A 337 15.98 -1.02 -4.15
CA THR A 337 16.95 -1.88 -3.43
C THR A 337 17.77 -1.12 -2.39
N ASP A 338 17.87 0.21 -2.51
CA ASP A 338 18.52 1.09 -1.53
C ASP A 338 17.58 1.41 -0.35
N GLY A 339 16.30 1.04 -0.45
CA GLY A 339 15.27 1.29 0.54
C GLY A 339 14.61 2.66 0.41
N ASN A 340 14.78 3.38 -0.71
CA ASN A 340 14.00 4.58 -0.96
C ASN A 340 12.58 4.21 -1.38
N LEU A 341 11.59 4.90 -0.82
CA LEU A 341 10.18 4.72 -1.16
C LEU A 341 9.75 5.77 -2.17
N TYR A 342 9.14 5.33 -3.25
CA TYR A 342 8.49 6.19 -4.23
C TYR A 342 6.99 6.18 -4.00
N VAL A 343 6.36 7.34 -4.11
CA VAL A 343 4.95 7.57 -3.81
C VAL A 343 4.29 8.26 -5.00
N ALA A 344 3.26 7.66 -5.53
CA ALA A 344 2.35 8.32 -6.46
C ALA A 344 1.47 9.31 -5.67
N ASP A 345 1.82 10.60 -5.71
CA ASP A 345 1.12 11.69 -5.01
C ASP A 345 0.05 12.25 -5.96
N ALA A 346 -1.05 11.50 -6.06
CA ALA A 346 -1.97 11.50 -7.18
C ALA A 346 -2.58 12.87 -7.49
N MET A 347 -3.13 13.53 -6.47
CA MET A 347 -3.78 14.84 -6.65
C MET A 347 -2.77 16.01 -6.68
N ASN A 348 -1.49 15.73 -6.44
CA ASN A 348 -0.40 16.67 -6.68
C ASN A 348 0.26 16.44 -8.05
N ASN A 349 -0.19 15.46 -8.83
CA ASN A 349 0.33 15.12 -10.16
C ASN A 349 1.85 14.91 -10.17
N ARG A 350 2.37 14.20 -9.14
CA ARG A 350 3.81 13.99 -8.91
C ARG A 350 4.13 12.58 -8.45
N VAL A 351 5.36 12.18 -8.69
CA VAL A 351 5.99 11.09 -7.96
C VAL A 351 6.92 11.69 -6.92
N ARG A 352 6.73 11.30 -5.66
CA ARG A 352 7.58 11.75 -4.54
C ARG A 352 8.56 10.65 -4.15
N LYS A 353 9.70 11.02 -3.60
CA LYS A 353 10.70 10.09 -3.07
C LYS A 353 10.92 10.33 -1.60
N ILE A 354 10.88 9.27 -0.81
CA ILE A 354 11.19 9.26 0.62
C ILE A 354 12.50 8.52 0.82
N SER A 355 13.46 9.18 1.44
CA SER A 355 14.78 8.62 1.77
C SER A 355 14.98 8.57 3.28
N PHE A 356 15.63 7.49 3.74
CA PHE A 356 15.89 7.21 5.15
C PHE A 356 17.41 7.40 5.43
N LYS A 357 17.79 8.55 5.98
CA LYS A 357 19.20 8.97 6.22
C LYS A 357 19.65 8.75 7.66
#